data_0d32552078304c6fc3c0ac6c5a7429e2
#
_entry.id   0d32552078304c6fc3c0ac6c5a7429e2
#
_cell.length_a   1.000
_cell.length_b   1.000
_cell.length_c   1.000
_cell.angle_alpha   90.00
_cell.angle_beta   90.00
_cell.angle_gamma   90.00
#
_symmetry.space_group_name_H-M   'P 1'
#
loop_
_entity.id
_entity.type
_entity.pdbx_description
1 polymer ?
#
loop_
_entity_poly.entity_id
_entity_poly.type
_entity_poly.pdbx_seq_one_letter_code
_entity_poly.pdbx_strand_id
1 'polypeptide(L)'
;MATLRSDIIIPEVFTPYVIEQTTQRDAFLASGVVQPMAELNAREGGDFINVPFYKANLTGDFEVLTDSTSLTPGKITADKQVGVILHRGRAFEARDLAALAAGSDPMAAIGAKIADYVANQRQKDLLSCLQGVFGSLNTNTSSSAFFDLTIDSESGDTPTALSPRHVAEARAILGDQGDKLTAICMHSKVYYDLVERRAIDFIYDNTGAADTGATQGSTANAFGNVSVPTFMGLRVIVSDDVPTAGSGASTEYGTFFFTSGAVASGEQLAMQTETDRDILAKSDAMSIDLHYCYHPVGAKWGVTTSNPTRAQLETVGNWSKVYELKNIGIVRATNVSNMD
;
A
#
# COMPACT_ATOMS: atom_id res chain seq x y z
N MET A 1 20.24 -18.22 8.19
CA MET A 1 20.80 -19.57 7.93
C MET A 1 21.37 -19.56 6.53
N ALA A 2 22.58 -20.11 6.36
CA ALA A 2 23.19 -20.24 5.03
C ALA A 2 22.47 -21.30 4.20
N THR A 3 22.41 -21.13 2.88
CA THR A 3 21.90 -22.14 1.95
C THR A 3 22.82 -23.36 1.98
N LEU A 4 22.30 -24.50 2.40
CA LEU A 4 23.04 -25.76 2.53
C LEU A 4 22.84 -26.63 1.28
N ARG A 5 23.68 -27.68 1.15
CA ARG A 5 23.53 -28.66 0.06
C ARG A 5 22.18 -29.38 0.08
N SER A 6 21.53 -29.52 1.25
CA SER A 6 20.20 -30.09 1.39
C SER A 6 19.08 -29.22 0.84
N ASP A 7 19.35 -27.92 0.64
CA ASP A 7 18.35 -26.92 0.19
C ASP A 7 18.35 -26.77 -1.34
N ILE A 8 19.19 -27.55 -2.03
CA ILE A 8 19.39 -27.46 -3.48
C ILE A 8 19.13 -28.84 -4.11
N ILE A 9 18.36 -28.83 -5.20
CA ILE A 9 18.16 -30.03 -6.03
C ILE A 9 19.42 -30.27 -6.83
N ILE A 10 20.03 -31.44 -6.66
CA ILE A 10 21.21 -31.87 -7.41
C ILE A 10 20.71 -32.58 -8.66
N PRO A 11 20.85 -32.03 -9.88
CA PRO A 11 20.40 -32.68 -11.07
C PRO A 11 21.29 -33.89 -11.40
N GLU A 12 20.68 -35.02 -11.79
CA GLU A 12 21.42 -36.18 -12.27
C GLU A 12 22.04 -35.97 -13.66
N VAL A 13 21.46 -35.07 -14.43
CA VAL A 13 21.96 -34.63 -15.75
C VAL A 13 22.19 -33.14 -15.71
N PHE A 14 23.23 -32.65 -16.40
CA PHE A 14 23.62 -31.22 -16.45
C PHE A 14 22.54 -30.41 -17.19
N THR A 15 21.45 -30.11 -16.51
CA THR A 15 20.40 -29.20 -16.97
C THR A 15 20.59 -27.84 -16.35
N PRO A 16 20.47 -26.73 -17.10
CA PRO A 16 20.59 -25.40 -16.54
C PRO A 16 19.48 -25.18 -15.51
N TYR A 17 19.84 -24.62 -14.36
CA TYR A 17 18.88 -24.24 -13.31
C TYR A 17 17.95 -23.16 -13.86
N VAL A 18 16.64 -23.41 -13.81
CA VAL A 18 15.62 -22.42 -14.17
C VAL A 18 15.28 -21.61 -12.93
N ILE A 19 15.48 -20.29 -12.99
CA ILE A 19 15.09 -19.37 -11.92
C ILE A 19 13.58 -19.17 -12.03
N GLU A 20 12.84 -19.59 -11.01
CA GLU A 20 11.42 -19.24 -10.89
C GLU A 20 11.31 -17.74 -10.59
N GLN A 21 10.80 -16.99 -11.53
CA GLN A 21 10.54 -15.56 -11.36
C GLN A 21 9.12 -15.36 -10.87
N THR A 22 9.00 -14.99 -9.60
CA THR A 22 7.73 -14.50 -9.03
C THR A 22 7.65 -13.02 -9.31
N THR A 23 6.85 -12.63 -10.29
CA THR A 23 6.62 -11.21 -10.63
C THR A 23 5.60 -10.62 -9.67
N GLN A 24 6.03 -10.25 -8.48
CA GLN A 24 5.25 -9.35 -7.65
C GLN A 24 5.63 -7.91 -8.00
N ARG A 25 4.66 -7.18 -8.52
CA ARG A 25 4.86 -5.78 -8.90
C ARG A 25 4.52 -4.87 -7.73
N ASP A 26 5.32 -3.82 -7.52
CA ASP A 26 4.96 -2.72 -6.63
C ASP A 26 3.89 -1.86 -7.31
N ALA A 27 2.63 -2.30 -7.18
CA ALA A 27 1.50 -1.67 -7.83
C ALA A 27 1.16 -0.30 -7.22
N PHE A 28 1.53 -0.07 -5.96
CA PHE A 28 1.19 1.17 -5.26
C PHE A 28 2.05 2.36 -5.69
N LEU A 29 3.37 2.18 -5.85
CA LEU A 29 4.25 3.24 -6.35
C LEU A 29 3.87 3.66 -7.77
N ALA A 30 3.52 2.69 -8.61
CA ALA A 30 3.10 2.96 -9.99
C ALA A 30 1.72 3.62 -10.11
N SER A 31 0.90 3.58 -9.06
CA SER A 31 -0.49 4.10 -9.08
C SER A 31 -0.62 5.59 -8.81
N GLY A 32 0.41 6.22 -8.21
CA GLY A 32 0.37 7.60 -7.74
C GLY A 32 -0.36 7.80 -6.40
N VAL A 33 -0.77 6.71 -5.73
CA VAL A 33 -1.31 6.73 -4.36
C VAL A 33 -0.24 7.09 -3.36
N VAL A 34 0.97 6.53 -3.54
CA VAL A 34 2.15 6.85 -2.75
C VAL A 34 2.93 7.96 -3.44
N GLN A 35 3.16 9.05 -2.74
CA GLN A 35 3.96 10.17 -3.24
C GLN A 35 5.13 10.49 -2.30
N PRO A 36 6.30 10.81 -2.86
CA PRO A 36 7.43 11.25 -2.04
C PRO A 36 7.14 12.62 -1.42
N MET A 37 7.39 12.74 -0.11
CA MET A 37 7.29 13.98 0.63
C MET A 37 8.68 14.39 1.12
N ALA A 38 9.13 15.59 0.75
CA ALA A 38 10.48 16.06 1.04
C ALA A 38 10.78 16.10 2.54
N GLU A 39 9.79 16.45 3.35
CA GLU A 39 9.89 16.52 4.81
C GLU A 39 10.15 15.14 5.45
N LEU A 40 9.73 14.04 4.79
CA LEU A 40 9.98 12.68 5.23
C LEU A 40 11.37 12.15 4.84
N ASN A 41 12.11 12.86 3.99
CA ASN A 41 13.47 12.48 3.58
C ASN A 41 14.57 13.01 4.53
N ALA A 42 14.20 13.42 5.74
CA ALA A 42 15.15 13.98 6.70
C ALA A 42 16.29 12.99 7.00
N ARG A 43 17.53 13.42 6.69
CA ARG A 43 18.75 12.62 6.89
C ARG A 43 19.48 12.97 8.19
N GLU A 44 18.92 13.83 9.02
CA GLU A 44 19.57 14.41 10.19
C GLU A 44 19.56 13.51 11.43
N GLY A 45 19.16 12.25 11.29
CA GLY A 45 19.03 11.29 12.39
C GLY A 45 17.69 11.38 13.12
N GLY A 46 17.42 10.39 13.96
CA GLY A 46 16.19 10.26 14.72
C GLY A 46 15.27 9.16 14.16
N ASP A 47 14.43 8.60 15.02
CA ASP A 47 13.52 7.49 14.69
C ASP A 47 12.12 7.98 14.28
N PHE A 48 11.84 9.27 14.53
CA PHE A 48 10.54 9.89 14.26
C PHE A 48 10.72 11.18 13.48
N ILE A 49 9.83 11.36 12.50
CA ILE A 49 9.77 12.59 11.71
C ILE A 49 8.53 13.36 12.09
N ASN A 50 8.71 14.59 12.57
CA ASN A 50 7.62 15.49 12.92
C ASN A 50 7.38 16.45 11.77
N VAL A 51 6.18 16.43 11.20
CA VAL A 51 5.75 17.39 10.17
C VAL A 51 4.70 18.32 10.81
N PRO A 52 5.09 19.55 11.19
CA PRO A 52 4.16 20.50 11.78
C PRO A 52 3.23 21.08 10.72
N PHE A 53 1.99 21.38 11.11
CA PHE A 53 1.02 22.04 10.25
C PHE A 53 0.07 22.93 11.07
N TYR A 54 -0.54 23.91 10.43
CA TYR A 54 -1.61 24.69 11.02
C TYR A 54 -2.96 24.04 10.73
N LYS A 55 -3.81 23.95 11.75
CA LYS A 55 -5.19 23.47 11.55
C LYS A 55 -5.96 24.48 10.71
N ALA A 56 -6.67 23.97 9.70
CA ALA A 56 -7.40 24.81 8.74
C ALA A 56 -8.66 25.47 9.31
N ASN A 57 -9.05 25.14 10.55
CA ASN A 57 -10.28 25.60 11.14
C ASN A 57 -10.15 27.00 11.74
N LEU A 58 -10.28 28.01 10.91
CA LEU A 58 -10.75 29.31 11.37
C LEU A 58 -12.25 29.16 11.60
N THR A 59 -12.66 29.02 12.86
CA THR A 59 -14.07 28.85 13.26
C THR A 59 -14.64 30.17 13.72
N GLY A 60 -15.89 30.40 13.39
CA GLY A 60 -16.69 31.57 13.76
C GLY A 60 -17.36 32.19 12.55
N ASP A 61 -18.58 32.62 12.69
CA ASP A 61 -19.29 33.41 11.69
C ASP A 61 -18.77 34.84 11.64
N PHE A 62 -19.05 35.55 10.53
CA PHE A 62 -18.77 36.95 10.45
C PHE A 62 -19.55 37.71 11.51
N GLU A 63 -18.84 38.57 12.26
CA GLU A 63 -19.47 39.43 13.25
C GLU A 63 -20.10 40.67 12.58
N VAL A 64 -21.27 41.05 13.06
CA VAL A 64 -21.91 42.27 12.59
C VAL A 64 -21.19 43.47 13.20
N LEU A 65 -20.62 44.33 12.34
CA LEU A 65 -19.95 45.54 12.75
C LEU A 65 -20.96 46.60 13.18
N THR A 66 -20.78 47.10 14.38
CA THR A 66 -21.56 48.24 14.91
C THR A 66 -20.60 49.24 15.57
N ASP A 67 -21.03 50.48 15.71
CA ASP A 67 -20.20 51.54 16.33
C ASP A 67 -19.82 51.25 17.80
N SER A 68 -20.46 50.28 18.43
CA SER A 68 -20.30 49.97 19.85
C SER A 68 -19.69 48.59 20.14
N THR A 69 -19.50 47.75 19.14
CA THR A 69 -18.96 46.37 19.31
C THR A 69 -17.58 46.23 18.68
N SER A 70 -16.62 45.75 19.47
CA SER A 70 -15.28 45.38 18.99
C SER A 70 -15.29 43.95 18.44
N LEU A 71 -14.53 43.72 17.36
CA LEU A 71 -14.33 42.38 16.81
C LEU A 71 -13.62 41.47 17.80
N THR A 72 -14.05 40.20 17.86
CA THR A 72 -13.42 39.18 18.69
C THR A 72 -12.29 38.51 17.92
N PRO A 73 -11.01 38.63 18.35
CA PRO A 73 -9.89 38.02 17.62
C PRO A 73 -9.95 36.52 17.69
N GLY A 74 -9.97 35.85 16.52
CA GLY A 74 -9.82 34.40 16.39
C GLY A 74 -8.35 34.00 16.50
N LYS A 75 -8.10 32.73 16.80
CA LYS A 75 -6.75 32.15 16.85
C LYS A 75 -6.63 30.92 15.92
N ILE A 76 -5.48 30.76 15.30
CA ILE A 76 -5.10 29.54 14.61
C ILE A 76 -4.33 28.63 15.56
N THR A 77 -4.57 27.33 15.48
CA THR A 77 -3.85 26.31 16.26
C THR A 77 -2.99 25.45 15.33
N ALA A 78 -1.83 25.03 15.81
CA ALA A 78 -0.94 24.12 15.12
C ALA A 78 -1.04 22.72 15.74
N ASP A 79 -0.75 21.73 14.94
CA ASP A 79 -0.55 20.32 15.34
C ASP A 79 0.59 19.72 14.51
N LYS A 80 0.92 18.45 14.74
CA LYS A 80 1.98 17.76 14.00
C LYS A 80 1.56 16.35 13.60
N GLN A 81 1.90 15.96 12.40
CA GLN A 81 1.96 14.57 11.99
C GLN A 81 3.29 13.97 12.47
N VAL A 82 3.28 12.70 12.84
CA VAL A 82 4.48 11.98 13.27
C VAL A 82 4.59 10.72 12.44
N GLY A 83 5.59 10.68 11.57
CA GLY A 83 5.99 9.48 10.83
C GLY A 83 7.05 8.70 11.61
N VAL A 84 7.06 7.38 11.46
CA VAL A 84 8.07 6.49 12.06
C VAL A 84 8.96 5.94 10.95
N ILE A 85 10.27 5.93 11.21
CA ILE A 85 11.27 5.39 10.29
C ILE A 85 11.37 3.88 10.51
N LEU A 86 11.38 3.13 9.39
CA LEU A 86 11.52 1.70 9.35
C LEU A 86 12.95 1.35 8.91
N HIS A 87 13.72 0.80 9.82
CA HIS A 87 15.04 0.25 9.53
C HIS A 87 14.86 -1.22 9.19
N ARG A 88 15.14 -1.59 7.94
CA ARG A 88 14.94 -2.96 7.45
C ARG A 88 16.22 -3.46 6.82
N GLY A 89 16.58 -4.68 7.16
CA GLY A 89 17.74 -5.36 6.58
C GLY A 89 17.50 -6.86 6.46
N ARG A 90 18.20 -7.48 5.52
CA ARG A 90 18.21 -8.94 5.34
C ARG A 90 19.57 -9.38 4.82
N ALA A 91 20.07 -10.47 5.36
CA ALA A 91 21.28 -11.12 4.87
C ALA A 91 20.93 -12.47 4.23
N PHE A 92 21.66 -12.81 3.17
CA PHE A 92 21.62 -14.08 2.47
C PHE A 92 23.04 -14.66 2.42
N GLU A 93 23.18 -15.97 2.52
CA GLU A 93 24.47 -16.65 2.51
C GLU A 93 24.36 -17.91 1.66
N ALA A 94 25.36 -18.17 0.85
CA ALA A 94 25.48 -19.39 0.06
C ALA A 94 26.87 -20.04 0.25
N ARG A 95 26.93 -21.35 0.38
CA ARG A 95 28.20 -22.10 0.52
C ARG A 95 28.72 -22.57 -0.82
N ASP A 96 30.05 -22.53 -1.00
CA ASP A 96 30.74 -23.00 -2.21
C ASP A 96 30.35 -24.44 -2.58
N LEU A 97 30.20 -25.32 -1.59
CA LEU A 97 29.83 -26.72 -1.82
C LEU A 97 28.43 -26.84 -2.42
N ALA A 98 27.51 -25.95 -2.07
CA ALA A 98 26.18 -25.91 -2.65
C ALA A 98 26.23 -25.49 -4.13
N ALA A 99 27.02 -24.50 -4.46
CA ALA A 99 27.25 -24.04 -5.85
C ALA A 99 27.85 -25.15 -6.72
N LEU A 100 28.86 -25.86 -6.21
CA LEU A 100 29.50 -26.98 -6.90
C LEU A 100 28.53 -28.16 -7.12
N ALA A 101 27.70 -28.47 -6.13
CA ALA A 101 26.75 -29.58 -6.22
C ALA A 101 25.57 -29.26 -7.16
N ALA A 102 25.14 -27.99 -7.21
CA ALA A 102 24.05 -27.54 -8.08
C ALA A 102 24.52 -27.32 -9.54
N GLY A 103 25.81 -27.09 -9.76
CA GLY A 103 26.33 -26.69 -11.07
C GLY A 103 25.89 -25.29 -11.51
N SER A 104 25.40 -24.46 -10.55
CA SER A 104 24.95 -23.09 -10.75
C SER A 104 25.37 -22.21 -9.57
N ASP A 105 25.39 -20.89 -9.76
CA ASP A 105 25.75 -19.93 -8.71
C ASP A 105 24.49 -19.46 -7.95
N PRO A 106 24.28 -19.91 -6.68
CA PRO A 106 23.15 -19.46 -5.88
C PRO A 106 23.18 -17.97 -5.55
N MET A 107 24.37 -17.35 -5.43
CA MET A 107 24.50 -15.92 -5.13
C MET A 107 24.04 -15.07 -6.31
N ALA A 108 24.34 -15.47 -7.54
CA ALA A 108 23.82 -14.80 -8.74
C ALA A 108 22.29 -14.89 -8.82
N ALA A 109 21.71 -16.06 -8.45
CA ALA A 109 20.26 -16.23 -8.40
C ALA A 109 19.59 -15.36 -7.32
N ILE A 110 20.21 -15.23 -6.14
CA ILE A 110 19.77 -14.32 -5.07
C ILE A 110 19.82 -12.87 -5.57
N GLY A 111 20.94 -12.45 -6.16
CA GLY A 111 21.11 -11.10 -6.70
C GLY A 111 20.03 -10.71 -7.72
N ALA A 112 19.64 -11.66 -8.59
CA ALA A 112 18.58 -11.42 -9.58
C ALA A 112 17.18 -11.21 -8.96
N LYS A 113 16.92 -11.79 -7.76
CA LYS A 113 15.61 -11.71 -7.09
C LYS A 113 15.52 -10.63 -6.01
N ILE A 114 16.61 -9.97 -5.67
CA ILE A 114 16.67 -9.01 -4.56
C ILE A 114 15.71 -7.83 -4.77
N ALA A 115 15.65 -7.27 -5.97
CA ALA A 115 14.81 -6.12 -6.27
C ALA A 115 13.33 -6.44 -6.06
N ASP A 116 12.86 -7.58 -6.55
CA ASP A 116 11.48 -8.04 -6.37
C ASP A 116 11.17 -8.33 -4.91
N TYR A 117 12.13 -8.94 -4.19
CA TYR A 117 11.99 -9.19 -2.76
C TYR A 117 11.81 -7.90 -1.96
N VAL A 118 12.64 -6.88 -2.22
CA VAL A 118 12.56 -5.58 -1.53
C VAL A 118 11.25 -4.88 -1.84
N ALA A 119 10.82 -4.85 -3.11
CA ALA A 119 9.53 -4.26 -3.52
C ALA A 119 8.36 -4.90 -2.77
N ASN A 120 8.33 -6.24 -2.70
CA ASN A 120 7.31 -6.98 -1.95
C ASN A 120 7.32 -6.66 -0.45
N GLN A 121 8.49 -6.63 0.18
CA GLN A 121 8.59 -6.30 1.60
C GLN A 121 8.11 -4.87 1.90
N ARG A 122 8.45 -3.90 1.03
CA ARG A 122 7.99 -2.52 1.13
C ARG A 122 6.46 -2.42 0.98
N GLN A 123 5.87 -3.16 0.04
CA GLN A 123 4.41 -3.22 -0.13
C GLN A 123 3.71 -3.79 1.11
N LYS A 124 4.25 -4.84 1.71
CA LYS A 124 3.72 -5.42 2.95
C LYS A 124 3.79 -4.46 4.13
N ASP A 125 4.88 -3.71 4.28
CA ASP A 125 5.00 -2.71 5.33
C ASP A 125 4.02 -1.54 5.10
N LEU A 126 3.79 -1.12 3.85
CA LEU A 126 2.76 -0.14 3.50
C LEU A 126 1.36 -0.61 3.90
N LEU A 127 1.01 -1.84 3.54
CA LEU A 127 -0.31 -2.43 3.88
C LEU A 127 -0.47 -2.60 5.39
N SER A 128 0.59 -2.96 6.12
CA SER A 128 0.58 -3.01 7.58
C SER A 128 0.31 -1.63 8.22
N CYS A 129 0.88 -0.55 7.67
CA CYS A 129 0.56 0.82 8.10
C CYS A 129 -0.92 1.16 7.85
N LEU A 130 -1.44 0.80 6.66
CA LEU A 130 -2.85 1.02 6.33
C LEU A 130 -3.77 0.20 7.24
N GLN A 131 -3.44 -1.08 7.49
CA GLN A 131 -4.20 -1.91 8.42
C GLN A 131 -4.20 -1.31 9.83
N GLY A 132 -3.09 -0.76 10.29
CA GLY A 132 -3.00 -0.14 11.62
C GLY A 132 -3.90 1.06 11.81
N VAL A 133 -4.06 1.92 10.80
CA VAL A 133 -4.96 3.09 10.87
C VAL A 133 -6.44 2.70 10.89
N PHE A 134 -6.80 1.55 10.31
CA PHE A 134 -8.19 1.07 10.26
C PHE A 134 -8.49 0.00 11.31
N GLY A 135 -7.49 -0.74 11.77
CA GLY A 135 -7.67 -1.90 12.64
C GLY A 135 -8.02 -3.18 11.88
N SER A 136 -8.30 -4.25 12.62
CA SER A 136 -8.68 -5.55 12.07
C SER A 136 -10.02 -5.48 11.33
N LEU A 137 -10.22 -6.33 10.31
CA LEU A 137 -11.46 -6.36 9.51
C LEU A 137 -12.68 -6.80 10.32
N ASN A 138 -12.50 -7.73 11.26
CA ASN A 138 -13.59 -8.31 12.07
C ASN A 138 -13.98 -7.48 13.30
N THR A 139 -13.41 -6.33 13.49
CA THR A 139 -13.75 -5.49 14.61
C THR A 139 -14.44 -4.23 14.12
N ASN A 140 -15.76 -4.19 14.28
CA ASN A 140 -16.56 -2.96 14.29
C ASN A 140 -16.06 -2.06 15.44
N THR A 141 -14.77 -1.71 15.42
CA THR A 141 -14.17 -0.90 16.46
C THR A 141 -14.32 0.56 16.08
N SER A 142 -15.10 1.26 16.88
CA SER A 142 -15.11 2.72 17.01
C SER A 142 -13.72 3.35 17.21
N SER A 143 -12.66 2.58 17.11
CA SER A 143 -11.25 2.91 17.31
C SER A 143 -10.48 3.17 16.03
N SER A 144 -11.09 3.01 14.85
CA SER A 144 -10.44 3.38 13.59
C SER A 144 -10.09 4.88 13.56
N ALA A 145 -8.85 5.19 13.19
CA ALA A 145 -8.43 6.57 13.04
C ALA A 145 -9.03 7.22 11.77
N PHE A 146 -9.35 6.41 10.76
CA PHE A 146 -9.86 6.83 9.46
C PHE A 146 -11.27 6.33 9.19
N PHE A 147 -11.86 6.75 8.07
CA PHE A 147 -13.16 6.25 7.66
C PHE A 147 -13.12 4.78 7.30
N ASP A 148 -13.83 3.98 8.06
CA ASP A 148 -14.06 2.57 7.82
C ASP A 148 -15.51 2.34 7.43
N LEU A 149 -15.70 1.95 6.17
CA LEU A 149 -16.98 1.54 5.64
C LEU A 149 -17.14 0.04 5.85
N THR A 150 -17.87 -0.34 6.87
CA THR A 150 -18.46 -1.66 6.85
C THR A 150 -19.66 -1.58 5.92
N ILE A 151 -19.55 -2.19 4.77
CA ILE A 151 -20.63 -2.14 3.80
C ILE A 151 -21.66 -3.16 4.16
N ASP A 152 -22.67 -2.64 4.76
CA ASP A 152 -23.77 -3.37 5.28
C ASP A 152 -24.94 -3.39 4.32
N SER A 153 -25.51 -4.56 4.16
CA SER A 153 -26.89 -4.68 3.76
C SER A 153 -27.78 -4.13 4.90
N GLU A 154 -28.86 -3.49 4.58
CA GLU A 154 -29.82 -2.80 5.47
C GLU A 154 -30.24 -3.53 6.77
N SER A 155 -29.62 -4.62 7.17
CA SER A 155 -30.02 -5.45 8.30
C SER A 155 -28.85 -6.29 8.84
N GLY A 156 -27.95 -5.64 9.56
CA GLY A 156 -26.97 -6.30 10.44
C GLY A 156 -25.70 -6.82 9.76
N ASP A 157 -24.61 -6.18 10.04
CA ASP A 157 -23.18 -6.54 10.06
C ASP A 157 -22.58 -7.65 9.14
N THR A 158 -23.25 -8.05 8.06
CA THR A 158 -22.69 -9.00 7.10
C THR A 158 -22.12 -8.30 5.89
N PRO A 159 -20.80 -8.36 5.64
CA PRO A 159 -20.18 -7.78 4.47
C PRO A 159 -20.82 -8.34 3.18
N THR A 160 -21.09 -7.47 2.23
CA THR A 160 -21.61 -7.84 0.91
C THR A 160 -20.52 -7.78 -0.15
N ALA A 161 -20.76 -8.38 -1.30
CA ALA A 161 -19.83 -8.31 -2.41
C ALA A 161 -19.70 -6.90 -2.97
N LEU A 162 -18.50 -6.52 -3.37
CA LEU A 162 -18.18 -5.19 -3.87
C LEU A 162 -19.09 -4.80 -5.06
N SER A 163 -19.68 -3.62 -4.99
CA SER A 163 -20.64 -3.12 -5.99
C SER A 163 -20.44 -1.61 -6.22
N PRO A 164 -21.00 -1.01 -7.27
CA PRO A 164 -20.95 0.43 -7.51
C PRO A 164 -21.47 1.28 -6.35
N ARG A 165 -22.40 0.75 -5.54
CA ARG A 165 -22.91 1.41 -4.33
C ARG A 165 -21.79 1.76 -3.36
N HIS A 166 -20.81 0.89 -3.20
CA HIS A 166 -19.68 1.06 -2.29
C HIS A 166 -18.80 2.26 -2.67
N VAL A 167 -18.58 2.45 -3.97
CA VAL A 167 -17.88 3.64 -4.48
C VAL A 167 -18.68 4.91 -4.20
N ALA A 168 -20.01 4.86 -4.39
CA ALA A 168 -20.87 5.99 -4.09
C ALA A 168 -20.88 6.33 -2.59
N GLU A 169 -20.91 5.34 -1.72
CA GLU A 169 -20.84 5.52 -0.26
C GLU A 169 -19.47 6.05 0.18
N ALA A 170 -18.36 5.54 -0.39
CA ALA A 170 -17.04 6.07 -0.13
C ALA A 170 -16.92 7.56 -0.53
N ARG A 171 -17.49 7.94 -1.66
CA ARG A 171 -17.57 9.36 -2.09
C ARG A 171 -18.46 10.18 -1.17
N ALA A 172 -19.61 9.64 -0.77
CA ALA A 172 -20.56 10.33 0.12
C ALA A 172 -19.96 10.63 1.51
N ILE A 173 -19.13 9.73 2.05
CA ILE A 173 -18.42 9.94 3.33
C ILE A 173 -17.46 11.13 3.24
N LEU A 174 -16.73 11.26 2.15
CA LEU A 174 -15.84 12.40 1.92
C LEU A 174 -16.61 13.68 1.57
N GLY A 175 -17.92 13.57 1.31
CA GLY A 175 -18.79 14.71 0.99
C GLY A 175 -18.32 15.44 -0.28
N ASP A 176 -18.07 16.74 -0.14
CA ASP A 176 -17.59 17.62 -1.23
C ASP A 176 -16.17 17.28 -1.74
N GLN A 177 -15.43 16.43 -1.03
CA GLN A 177 -14.11 15.95 -1.43
C GLN A 177 -14.15 14.56 -2.13
N GLY A 178 -15.32 13.97 -2.30
CA GLY A 178 -15.51 12.62 -2.86
C GLY A 178 -14.95 12.43 -4.28
N ASP A 179 -14.94 13.50 -5.08
CA ASP A 179 -14.42 13.46 -6.45
C ASP A 179 -12.87 13.36 -6.52
N LYS A 180 -12.19 13.58 -5.40
CA LYS A 180 -10.73 13.42 -5.31
C LYS A 180 -10.27 11.96 -5.27
N LEU A 181 -11.18 11.01 -5.06
CA LEU A 181 -10.83 9.59 -5.12
C LEU A 181 -10.41 9.20 -6.54
N THR A 182 -9.21 8.63 -6.67
CA THR A 182 -8.59 8.31 -7.97
C THR A 182 -8.25 6.83 -8.14
N ALA A 183 -8.06 6.10 -7.05
CA ALA A 183 -7.64 4.70 -7.09
C ALA A 183 -8.40 3.83 -6.09
N ILE A 184 -8.52 2.55 -6.42
CA ILE A 184 -9.07 1.51 -5.56
C ILE A 184 -8.11 0.33 -5.52
N CYS A 185 -7.79 -0.15 -4.32
CA CYS A 185 -6.99 -1.35 -4.12
C CYS A 185 -7.86 -2.48 -3.59
N MET A 186 -7.78 -3.63 -4.22
CA MET A 186 -8.57 -4.81 -3.87
C MET A 186 -7.78 -6.12 -4.02
N HIS A 187 -8.26 -7.16 -3.37
CA HIS A 187 -7.74 -8.51 -3.52
C HIS A 187 -8.08 -9.09 -4.91
N SER A 188 -7.24 -10.00 -5.43
CA SER A 188 -7.44 -10.62 -6.75
C SER A 188 -8.80 -11.31 -6.88
N LYS A 189 -9.28 -12.02 -5.86
CA LYS A 189 -10.59 -12.68 -5.87
C LYS A 189 -11.75 -11.69 -6.05
N VAL A 190 -11.68 -10.53 -5.36
CA VAL A 190 -12.67 -9.47 -5.51
C VAL A 190 -12.62 -8.85 -6.91
N TYR A 191 -11.40 -8.69 -7.46
CA TYR A 191 -11.21 -8.21 -8.81
C TYR A 191 -11.84 -9.14 -9.85
N TYR A 192 -11.58 -10.45 -9.77
CA TYR A 192 -12.15 -11.40 -10.72
C TYR A 192 -13.67 -11.57 -10.57
N ASP A 193 -14.22 -11.43 -9.37
CA ASP A 193 -15.69 -11.36 -9.16
C ASP A 193 -16.30 -10.16 -9.91
N LEU A 194 -15.65 -8.99 -9.87
CA LEU A 194 -16.09 -7.82 -10.64
C LEU A 194 -15.92 -8.02 -12.16
N VAL A 195 -14.88 -8.71 -12.60
CA VAL A 195 -14.67 -9.04 -14.01
C VAL A 195 -15.79 -9.97 -14.51
N GLU A 196 -16.15 -11.00 -13.72
CA GLU A 196 -17.26 -11.92 -14.04
C GLU A 196 -18.56 -11.16 -14.21
N ARG A 197 -18.84 -10.18 -13.34
CA ARG A 197 -20.02 -9.31 -13.41
C ARG A 197 -19.95 -8.23 -14.48
N ARG A 198 -18.85 -8.16 -15.25
CA ARG A 198 -18.58 -7.12 -16.27
C ARG A 198 -18.65 -5.69 -15.70
N ALA A 199 -18.24 -5.51 -14.48
CA ALA A 199 -18.22 -4.23 -13.80
C ALA A 199 -16.91 -3.46 -13.96
N ILE A 200 -15.86 -4.11 -14.49
CA ILE A 200 -14.57 -3.51 -14.75
C ILE A 200 -14.54 -2.96 -16.18
N ASP A 201 -14.26 -1.68 -16.31
CA ASP A 201 -14.00 -1.02 -17.58
C ASP A 201 -12.50 -0.99 -17.85
N PHE A 202 -12.10 -1.21 -19.10
CA PHE A 202 -10.71 -1.12 -19.52
C PHE A 202 -10.49 0.14 -20.35
N ILE A 203 -9.67 1.05 -19.87
CA ILE A 203 -9.25 2.20 -20.66
C ILE A 203 -8.08 1.74 -21.54
N TYR A 204 -8.28 1.78 -22.86
CA TYR A 204 -7.23 1.52 -23.83
C TYR A 204 -6.60 2.85 -24.23
N ASP A 205 -5.30 2.99 -23.98
CA ASP A 205 -4.56 4.14 -24.50
C ASP A 205 -4.33 3.96 -26.02
N ASN A 206 -5.17 4.60 -26.81
CA ASN A 206 -5.10 4.57 -28.26
C ASN A 206 -4.21 5.72 -28.79
N THR A 207 -2.96 5.77 -28.36
CA THR A 207 -1.98 6.71 -28.91
C THR A 207 -1.54 6.27 -30.30
N GLY A 208 -2.39 6.43 -31.32
CA GLY A 208 -1.90 6.22 -32.68
C GLY A 208 -2.89 5.88 -33.78
N ALA A 209 -4.16 6.06 -33.62
CA ALA A 209 -5.09 5.96 -34.75
C ALA A 209 -5.90 7.25 -34.89
N ALA A 210 -5.54 8.02 -35.92
CA ALA A 210 -6.40 9.08 -36.40
C ALA A 210 -7.80 8.53 -36.72
N ASP A 211 -8.78 9.19 -36.12
CA ASP A 211 -10.16 9.26 -36.48
C ASP A 211 -10.57 8.57 -37.80
N THR A 212 -11.12 7.40 -37.69
CA THR A 212 -12.13 6.92 -38.61
C THR A 212 -13.17 6.15 -37.82
N GLY A 213 -14.31 6.79 -37.57
CA GLY A 213 -15.54 6.33 -36.96
C GLY A 213 -15.79 4.81 -36.90
N ALA A 214 -15.04 4.10 -36.12
CA ALA A 214 -15.22 2.68 -35.92
C ALA A 214 -15.99 2.45 -34.61
N THR A 215 -17.19 2.05 -34.81
CA THR A 215 -18.12 1.40 -33.88
C THR A 215 -17.41 0.45 -32.92
N GLN A 216 -17.81 0.45 -31.67
CA GLN A 216 -17.52 -0.57 -30.66
C GLN A 216 -17.40 -1.97 -31.28
N GLY A 217 -16.21 -2.56 -31.28
CA GLY A 217 -15.99 -3.91 -31.79
C GLY A 217 -14.68 -4.12 -32.56
N SER A 218 -13.83 -3.13 -32.67
CA SER A 218 -12.54 -3.29 -33.33
C SER A 218 -11.63 -4.17 -32.48
N THR A 219 -11.29 -5.30 -33.04
CA THR A 219 -10.16 -6.17 -32.64
C THR A 219 -8.87 -5.34 -32.63
N ALA A 220 -8.64 -4.62 -31.54
CA ALA A 220 -7.42 -3.89 -31.34
C ALA A 220 -6.29 -4.88 -31.06
N ASN A 221 -5.42 -4.89 -31.99
CA ASN A 221 -3.99 -5.20 -31.94
C ASN A 221 -3.50 -6.02 -30.74
N ALA A 222 -3.23 -7.28 -30.99
CA ALA A 222 -2.76 -8.27 -30.04
C ALA A 222 -1.36 -8.01 -29.43
N PHE A 223 -0.74 -6.87 -29.69
CA PHE A 223 0.61 -6.58 -29.23
C PHE A 223 0.76 -5.10 -28.86
N GLY A 224 0.69 -4.81 -27.57
CA GLY A 224 1.27 -3.59 -27.01
C GLY A 224 0.34 -2.58 -26.32
N ASN A 225 -0.95 -2.77 -26.23
CA ASN A 225 -1.81 -1.85 -25.50
C ASN A 225 -1.87 -2.23 -24.02
N VAL A 226 -1.30 -1.38 -23.17
CA VAL A 226 -1.47 -1.48 -21.74
C VAL A 226 -2.90 -1.06 -21.41
N SER A 227 -3.78 -2.03 -21.15
CA SER A 227 -5.13 -1.75 -20.65
C SER A 227 -5.05 -1.45 -19.16
N VAL A 228 -5.51 -0.27 -18.74
CA VAL A 228 -5.63 0.08 -17.33
C VAL A 228 -7.04 -0.29 -16.87
N PRO A 229 -7.19 -1.26 -15.94
CA PRO A 229 -8.49 -1.60 -15.40
C PRO A 229 -9.02 -0.44 -14.54
N THR A 230 -10.29 -0.08 -14.76
CA THR A 230 -10.98 0.94 -13.97
C THR A 230 -12.30 0.42 -13.45
N PHE A 231 -12.66 0.84 -12.26
CA PHE A 231 -13.94 0.56 -11.64
C PHE A 231 -14.61 1.87 -11.23
N MET A 232 -15.74 2.21 -11.85
CA MET A 232 -16.45 3.48 -11.63
C MET A 232 -15.55 4.72 -11.77
N GLY A 233 -14.63 4.69 -12.72
CA GLY A 233 -13.66 5.77 -12.97
C GLY A 233 -12.45 5.79 -12.02
N LEU A 234 -12.33 4.83 -11.11
CA LEU A 234 -11.17 4.66 -10.23
C LEU A 234 -10.21 3.64 -10.84
N ARG A 235 -8.91 3.96 -10.83
CA ARG A 235 -7.86 3.02 -11.25
C ARG A 235 -7.81 1.84 -10.29
N VAL A 236 -7.87 0.62 -10.81
CA VAL A 236 -7.80 -0.60 -10.00
C VAL A 236 -6.36 -1.02 -9.76
N ILE A 237 -6.04 -1.26 -8.50
CA ILE A 237 -4.79 -1.85 -8.02
C ILE A 237 -5.14 -3.22 -7.45
N VAL A 238 -4.53 -4.27 -7.97
CA VAL A 238 -4.75 -5.64 -7.48
C VAL A 238 -3.56 -6.06 -6.64
N SER A 239 -3.83 -6.52 -5.41
CA SER A 239 -2.79 -7.05 -4.51
C SER A 239 -3.36 -8.15 -3.64
N ASP A 240 -2.68 -9.29 -3.59
CA ASP A 240 -3.06 -10.42 -2.73
C ASP A 240 -2.59 -10.25 -1.27
N ASP A 241 -1.75 -9.26 -1.00
CA ASP A 241 -1.29 -8.90 0.35
C ASP A 241 -2.30 -8.03 1.12
N VAL A 242 -3.45 -7.70 0.53
CA VAL A 242 -4.51 -6.92 1.19
C VAL A 242 -5.05 -7.70 2.39
N PRO A 243 -5.34 -7.02 3.52
CA PRO A 243 -5.86 -7.69 4.71
C PRO A 243 -7.10 -8.54 4.42
N THR A 244 -7.11 -9.75 4.95
CA THR A 244 -8.22 -10.70 4.87
C THR A 244 -8.56 -11.22 6.25
N ALA A 245 -9.83 -11.54 6.49
CA ALA A 245 -10.30 -12.15 7.73
C ALA A 245 -11.32 -13.25 7.44
N GLY A 246 -11.42 -14.26 8.33
CA GLY A 246 -12.32 -15.39 8.11
C GLY A 246 -11.72 -16.50 7.24
N SER A 247 -12.56 -17.40 6.76
CA SER A 247 -12.17 -18.52 5.89
C SER A 247 -13.35 -19.02 5.05
N GLY A 248 -13.05 -19.55 3.85
CA GLY A 248 -14.06 -20.06 2.91
C GLY A 248 -15.01 -18.97 2.44
N ALA A 249 -16.27 -19.30 2.23
CA ALA A 249 -17.31 -18.40 1.73
C ALA A 249 -17.60 -17.18 2.62
N SER A 250 -17.04 -17.14 3.82
CA SER A 250 -17.14 -16.00 4.77
C SER A 250 -15.85 -15.22 4.84
N THR A 251 -14.96 -15.36 3.87
CA THR A 251 -13.72 -14.58 3.83
C THR A 251 -14.02 -13.12 3.52
N GLU A 252 -13.65 -12.26 4.42
CA GLU A 252 -13.76 -10.81 4.28
C GLU A 252 -12.47 -10.24 3.70
N TYR A 253 -12.59 -9.29 2.80
CA TYR A 253 -11.49 -8.62 2.14
C TYR A 253 -11.53 -7.12 2.44
N GLY A 254 -10.40 -6.53 2.78
CA GLY A 254 -10.27 -5.09 2.90
C GLY A 254 -10.06 -4.44 1.53
N THR A 255 -10.96 -3.59 1.10
CA THR A 255 -10.82 -2.80 -0.12
C THR A 255 -10.55 -1.35 0.26
N PHE A 256 -9.50 -0.77 -0.30
CA PHE A 256 -9.10 0.60 0.02
C PHE A 256 -9.36 1.53 -1.15
N PHE A 257 -9.95 2.69 -0.86
CA PHE A 257 -10.13 3.79 -1.80
C PHE A 257 -9.13 4.89 -1.46
N PHE A 258 -8.47 5.43 -2.47
CA PHE A 258 -7.40 6.40 -2.29
C PHE A 258 -7.60 7.64 -3.14
N THR A 259 -7.20 8.78 -2.59
CA THR A 259 -6.88 9.98 -3.36
C THR A 259 -5.43 9.91 -3.84
N SER A 260 -5.06 10.75 -4.80
CA SER A 260 -3.65 10.91 -5.18
C SER A 260 -2.85 11.47 -4.01
N GLY A 261 -1.69 10.87 -3.71
CA GLY A 261 -0.85 11.26 -2.57
C GLY A 261 -1.43 10.96 -1.19
N ALA A 262 -2.34 9.99 -1.09
CA ALA A 262 -2.95 9.58 0.18
C ALA A 262 -1.94 9.00 1.18
N VAL A 263 -0.84 8.44 0.69
CA VAL A 263 0.28 7.98 1.51
C VAL A 263 1.54 8.73 1.10
N ALA A 264 2.19 9.33 2.07
CA ALA A 264 3.49 9.95 1.90
C ALA A 264 4.60 8.91 2.08
N SER A 265 5.61 8.97 1.23
CA SER A 265 6.81 8.15 1.36
C SER A 265 8.04 9.03 1.56
N GLY A 266 8.96 8.54 2.39
CA GLY A 266 10.27 9.15 2.58
C GLY A 266 11.34 8.06 2.57
N GLU A 267 12.51 8.37 2.05
CA GLU A 267 13.65 7.49 2.02
C GLU A 267 14.84 8.19 2.67
N GLN A 268 15.27 7.68 3.83
CA GLN A 268 16.39 8.23 4.57
C GLN A 268 17.70 7.60 4.12
N LEU A 269 17.68 6.29 3.87
CA LEU A 269 18.81 5.54 3.32
C LEU A 269 18.30 4.69 2.15
N ALA A 270 18.81 4.99 0.96
CA ALA A 270 18.58 4.16 -0.21
C ALA A 270 19.14 2.76 0.03
N MET A 271 18.62 1.78 -0.69
CA MET A 271 19.09 0.39 -0.57
C MET A 271 20.61 0.31 -0.72
N GLN A 272 21.28 -0.15 0.33
CA GLN A 272 22.70 -0.48 0.33
C GLN A 272 22.84 -2.00 0.30
N THR A 273 23.82 -2.46 -0.48
CA THR A 273 24.14 -3.88 -0.59
C THR A 273 25.62 -4.04 -0.27
N GLU A 274 25.91 -4.88 0.71
CA GLU A 274 27.25 -5.23 1.11
C GLU A 274 27.47 -6.73 0.90
N THR A 275 28.66 -7.09 0.45
CA THR A 275 29.05 -8.49 0.24
C THR A 275 30.32 -8.79 1.04
N ASP A 276 30.34 -9.96 1.68
CA ASP A 276 31.49 -10.45 2.43
C ASP A 276 31.68 -11.95 2.18
N ARG A 277 32.96 -12.39 2.31
CA ARG A 277 33.31 -13.79 2.15
C ARG A 277 33.92 -14.36 3.44
N ASP A 278 33.27 -15.37 3.98
CA ASP A 278 33.84 -16.16 5.06
C ASP A 278 34.75 -17.29 4.50
N ILE A 279 36.06 -17.11 4.63
CA ILE A 279 37.04 -18.06 4.13
C ILE A 279 37.03 -19.38 4.93
N LEU A 280 36.66 -19.33 6.21
CA LEU A 280 36.64 -20.50 7.08
C LEU A 280 35.38 -21.36 6.85
N ALA A 281 34.23 -20.71 6.70
CA ALA A 281 32.98 -21.35 6.38
C ALA A 281 32.84 -21.71 4.89
N LYS A 282 33.72 -21.18 4.02
CA LYS A 282 33.60 -21.33 2.55
C LYS A 282 32.24 -20.89 2.04
N SER A 283 31.82 -19.69 2.45
CA SER A 283 30.53 -19.10 2.09
C SER A 283 30.68 -17.65 1.67
N ASP A 284 29.85 -17.24 0.73
CA ASP A 284 29.65 -15.87 0.33
C ASP A 284 28.36 -15.35 0.97
N ALA A 285 28.42 -14.19 1.63
CA ALA A 285 27.29 -13.53 2.25
C ALA A 285 27.01 -12.19 1.57
N MET A 286 25.73 -11.83 1.49
CA MET A 286 25.27 -10.54 1.00
C MET A 286 24.24 -9.98 1.97
N SER A 287 24.39 -8.75 2.41
CA SER A 287 23.40 -8.01 3.20
C SER A 287 22.75 -6.90 2.37
N ILE A 288 21.51 -6.61 2.72
CA ILE A 288 20.75 -5.51 2.17
C ILE A 288 20.21 -4.70 3.33
N ASP A 289 20.46 -3.40 3.32
CA ASP A 289 19.96 -2.46 4.31
C ASP A 289 19.25 -1.29 3.63
N LEU A 290 18.10 -0.88 4.19
CA LEU A 290 17.31 0.25 3.70
C LEU A 290 16.54 0.91 4.85
N HIS A 291 16.43 2.25 4.80
CA HIS A 291 15.66 3.00 5.77
C HIS A 291 14.63 3.85 5.03
N TYR A 292 13.37 3.65 5.36
CA TYR A 292 12.26 4.35 4.71
C TYR A 292 11.11 4.60 5.69
N CYS A 293 10.22 5.48 5.31
CA CYS A 293 9.01 5.78 6.04
C CYS A 293 7.82 5.73 5.07
N TYR A 294 6.76 5.03 5.45
CA TYR A 294 5.44 5.16 4.85
C TYR A 294 4.50 5.79 5.86
N HIS A 295 3.93 6.91 5.48
CA HIS A 295 3.08 7.68 6.37
C HIS A 295 1.71 7.95 5.73
N PRO A 296 0.62 7.33 6.22
CA PRO A 296 -0.73 7.68 5.81
C PRO A 296 -1.03 9.14 6.20
N VAL A 297 -1.34 9.98 5.21
CA VAL A 297 -1.53 11.41 5.43
C VAL A 297 -2.71 11.67 6.34
N GLY A 298 -2.50 12.50 7.35
CA GLY A 298 -3.49 12.80 8.40
C GLY A 298 -3.47 11.86 9.60
N ALA A 299 -2.55 10.88 9.62
CA ALA A 299 -2.28 10.05 10.78
C ALA A 299 -1.13 10.59 11.64
N LYS A 300 -1.00 10.06 12.84
CA LYS A 300 0.10 10.28 13.75
C LYS A 300 0.46 8.98 14.44
N TRP A 301 1.74 8.61 14.41
CA TRP A 301 2.26 7.57 15.26
C TRP A 301 2.25 8.04 16.72
N GLY A 302 1.49 7.36 17.58
CA GLY A 302 1.16 7.83 18.94
C GLY A 302 2.02 7.25 20.05
N VAL A 303 2.92 6.30 19.75
CA VAL A 303 3.75 5.60 20.73
C VAL A 303 5.23 5.94 20.58
N THR A 304 6.01 5.70 21.62
CA THR A 304 7.46 5.96 21.65
C THR A 304 8.32 4.83 21.07
N THR A 305 7.68 3.77 20.54
CA THR A 305 8.39 2.65 19.94
C THR A 305 9.03 3.07 18.63
N SER A 306 10.35 3.07 18.58
CA SER A 306 11.14 3.25 17.37
C SER A 306 11.26 1.95 16.59
N ASN A 307 11.41 2.04 15.27
CA ASN A 307 11.56 0.90 14.35
C ASN A 307 10.53 -0.23 14.62
N PRO A 308 9.22 0.03 14.50
CA PRO A 308 8.19 -0.93 14.87
C PRO A 308 8.21 -2.16 13.96
N THR A 309 7.82 -3.30 14.52
CA THR A 309 7.53 -4.51 13.75
C THR A 309 6.21 -4.35 12.97
N ARG A 310 5.94 -5.21 11.99
CA ARG A 310 4.66 -5.21 11.26
C ARG A 310 3.46 -5.35 12.19
N ALA A 311 3.50 -6.26 13.15
CA ALA A 311 2.44 -6.44 14.13
C ALA A 311 2.19 -5.16 14.95
N GLN A 312 3.21 -4.39 15.26
CA GLN A 312 3.06 -3.09 15.94
C GLN A 312 2.49 -2.02 15.02
N LEU A 313 2.87 -2.03 13.71
CA LEU A 313 2.27 -1.14 12.71
C LEU A 313 0.78 -1.41 12.53
N GLU A 314 0.36 -2.68 12.57
CA GLU A 314 -1.04 -3.12 12.41
C GLU A 314 -1.90 -2.85 13.64
N THR A 315 -1.29 -2.48 14.78
CA THR A 315 -2.03 -2.21 16.02
C THR A 315 -2.68 -0.83 15.95
N VAL A 316 -4.02 -0.78 15.94
CA VAL A 316 -4.80 0.45 15.81
C VAL A 316 -4.53 1.46 16.94
N GLY A 317 -4.29 0.99 18.16
CA GLY A 317 -3.98 1.84 19.32
C GLY A 317 -2.68 2.65 19.20
N ASN A 318 -1.81 2.29 18.26
CA ASN A 318 -0.55 2.99 17.99
C ASN A 318 -0.73 4.20 17.04
N TRP A 319 -1.90 4.32 16.43
CA TRP A 319 -2.20 5.38 15.48
C TRP A 319 -3.28 6.30 16.00
N SER A 320 -3.19 7.58 15.67
CA SER A 320 -4.22 8.56 15.94
C SER A 320 -4.42 9.50 14.77
N LYS A 321 -5.63 10.00 14.57
CA LYS A 321 -5.92 10.97 13.53
C LYS A 321 -5.50 12.38 13.98
N VAL A 322 -5.05 13.17 13.03
CA VAL A 322 -4.64 14.56 13.22
C VAL A 322 -5.46 15.51 12.34
N TYR A 323 -5.79 15.06 11.12
CA TYR A 323 -6.66 15.80 10.21
C TYR A 323 -8.14 15.50 10.50
N GLU A 324 -9.00 16.40 10.07
CA GLU A 324 -10.42 16.11 9.98
C GLU A 324 -10.66 15.00 8.94
N LEU A 325 -11.63 14.13 9.20
CA LEU A 325 -11.88 12.95 8.36
C LEU A 325 -12.09 13.28 6.89
N LYS A 326 -12.80 14.37 6.57
CA LYS A 326 -13.00 14.83 5.19
C LYS A 326 -11.71 15.18 4.43
N ASN A 327 -10.64 15.49 5.16
CA ASN A 327 -9.33 15.82 4.58
C ASN A 327 -8.40 14.60 4.49
N ILE A 328 -8.86 13.44 4.97
CA ILE A 328 -8.12 12.17 4.88
C ILE A 328 -8.58 11.46 3.61
N GLY A 329 -7.66 11.30 2.68
CA GLY A 329 -7.94 10.73 1.36
C GLY A 329 -7.90 9.18 1.32
N ILE A 330 -8.22 8.50 2.43
CA ILE A 330 -8.19 7.05 2.50
C ILE A 330 -9.48 6.56 3.15
N VAL A 331 -10.19 5.67 2.46
CA VAL A 331 -11.41 5.01 2.96
C VAL A 331 -11.22 3.51 2.79
N ARG A 332 -11.52 2.72 3.83
CA ARG A 332 -11.55 1.25 3.71
C ARG A 332 -13.00 0.78 3.63
N ALA A 333 -13.24 -0.22 2.82
CA ALA A 333 -14.46 -1.00 2.80
C ALA A 333 -14.16 -2.46 3.09
N THR A 334 -14.99 -3.11 3.89
CA THR A 334 -14.94 -4.56 4.11
C THR A 334 -16.00 -5.21 3.23
N ASN A 335 -15.61 -6.17 2.40
CA ASN A 335 -16.48 -6.86 1.46
C ASN A 335 -16.13 -8.35 1.39
N VAL A 336 -17.05 -9.15 0.85
CA VAL A 336 -16.83 -10.58 0.54
C VAL A 336 -16.70 -10.76 -0.97
N SER A 337 -16.22 -11.94 -1.39
CA SER A 337 -16.23 -12.35 -2.79
C SER A 337 -17.28 -13.45 -3.01
N ASN A 338 -17.94 -13.44 -4.15
CA ASN A 338 -18.84 -14.55 -4.52
C ASN A 338 -18.07 -15.73 -5.16
N MET A 339 -16.76 -15.60 -5.29
CA MET A 339 -15.90 -16.64 -5.84
C MET A 339 -15.27 -17.54 -4.76
N ASP A 340 -15.66 -17.37 -3.49
CA ASP A 340 -15.17 -18.18 -2.36
C ASP A 340 -15.98 -19.45 -2.12
#